data_76ccf0a702bdd1c0d91c1c2cccb984f4
#
_entry.id   76ccf0a702bdd1c0d91c1c2cccb984f4
#
_cell.length_a   1.000
_cell.length_b   1.000
_cell.length_c   1.000
_cell.angle_alpha   90.00
_cell.angle_beta   90.00
_cell.angle_gamma   90.00
#
_symmetry.space_group_name_H-M   'P 1'
#
loop_
_entity.id
_entity.type
_entity.pdbx_description
1 polymer ?
#
loop_
_entity_poly.entity_id
_entity_poly.type
_entity_poly.pdbx_seq_one_letter_code
_entity_poly.pdbx_strand_id
1 'polypeptide(L)'
;MTALNWLNAEAFTVFGQHIIWSDMIGNTVGLIALTLGWLRSVWTWPAQLLSGVVLVAANASVHQAGSVGKQLVVIAVAVWGWQQWTRGKRQAQDGSIAVRFATWRERGCLLGGAVLGTLAVGGLFTAFPSLSWSPWADAYIFAGTLVAMLAQARGLVEFWFAWLLVDLVGVPLNFRSGLAFSGLIYIVYGALVLWGMRDWWLRSRTPALEGATA
;
A
#
# COMPACT_ATOMS: atom_id res chain seq x y z
N MET A 1 23.14 -18.74 12.91
CA MET A 1 22.51 -17.80 11.95
C MET A 1 21.12 -18.32 11.65
N THR A 2 20.07 -17.58 12.03
CA THR A 2 18.70 -18.00 11.73
C THR A 2 18.45 -17.95 10.21
N ALA A 3 17.64 -18.88 9.69
CA ALA A 3 17.32 -18.99 8.27
C ALA A 3 16.77 -17.70 7.61
N LEU A 4 16.46 -16.68 8.40
CA LEU A 4 15.91 -15.39 7.96
C LEU A 4 16.96 -14.27 7.87
N ASN A 5 18.19 -14.49 8.35
CA ASN A 5 19.23 -13.44 8.30
C ASN A 5 19.65 -13.08 6.86
N TRP A 6 19.44 -13.97 5.90
CA TRP A 6 19.72 -13.71 4.49
C TRP A 6 18.81 -12.60 3.91
N LEU A 7 17.60 -12.41 4.45
CA LEU A 7 16.70 -11.34 4.01
C LEU A 7 17.29 -9.94 4.23
N ASN A 8 18.14 -9.80 5.25
CA ASN A 8 18.84 -8.55 5.55
C ASN A 8 20.27 -8.54 5.00
N ALA A 9 20.68 -9.61 4.27
CA ALA A 9 21.94 -9.61 3.57
C ALA A 9 21.88 -8.71 2.32
N GLU A 10 23.02 -8.19 1.93
CA GLU A 10 23.17 -7.44 0.69
C GLU A 10 22.88 -8.34 -0.52
N ALA A 11 21.99 -7.87 -1.40
CA ALA A 11 21.70 -8.51 -2.67
C ALA A 11 22.69 -8.03 -3.74
N PHE A 12 22.89 -6.71 -3.83
CA PHE A 12 23.84 -6.04 -4.71
C PHE A 12 24.00 -4.57 -4.31
N THR A 13 25.04 -3.92 -4.86
CA THR A 13 25.27 -2.49 -4.66
C THR A 13 24.97 -1.73 -5.95
N VAL A 14 24.12 -0.70 -5.88
CA VAL A 14 23.79 0.21 -6.98
C VAL A 14 23.96 1.66 -6.52
N PHE A 15 24.64 2.47 -7.31
CA PHE A 15 24.97 3.88 -6.98
C PHE A 15 25.61 4.07 -5.61
N GLY A 16 26.45 3.11 -5.18
CA GLY A 16 27.09 3.15 -3.87
C GLY A 16 26.19 2.82 -2.68
N GLN A 17 24.99 2.33 -2.93
CA GLN A 17 24.04 1.91 -1.89
C GLN A 17 23.90 0.39 -1.86
N HIS A 18 23.90 -0.16 -0.65
CA HIS A 18 23.69 -1.58 -0.41
C HIS A 18 22.19 -1.90 -0.39
N ILE A 19 21.73 -2.67 -1.38
CA ILE A 19 20.34 -3.09 -1.47
C ILE A 19 20.22 -4.45 -0.83
N ILE A 20 19.35 -4.57 0.17
CA ILE A 20 19.10 -5.82 0.89
C ILE A 20 17.98 -6.62 0.23
N TRP A 21 18.03 -7.95 0.35
CA TRP A 21 17.07 -8.86 -0.25
C TRP A 21 15.61 -8.56 0.15
N SER A 22 15.36 -8.24 1.42
CA SER A 22 14.00 -7.94 1.89
C SER A 22 13.40 -6.71 1.22
N ASP A 23 14.21 -5.68 0.96
CA ASP A 23 13.77 -4.46 0.29
C ASP A 23 13.45 -4.75 -1.19
N MET A 24 14.31 -5.50 -1.87
CA MET A 24 14.09 -5.91 -3.26
C MET A 24 12.84 -6.79 -3.41
N ILE A 25 12.69 -7.81 -2.58
CA ILE A 25 11.54 -8.72 -2.62
C ILE A 25 10.26 -7.94 -2.26
N GLY A 26 10.29 -7.15 -1.18
CA GLY A 26 9.14 -6.35 -0.73
C GLY A 26 8.65 -5.39 -1.81
N ASN A 27 9.55 -4.64 -2.43
CA ASN A 27 9.21 -3.71 -3.52
C ASN A 27 8.70 -4.44 -4.76
N THR A 28 9.34 -5.55 -5.18
CA THR A 28 8.89 -6.33 -6.34
C THR A 28 7.48 -6.92 -6.13
N VAL A 29 7.24 -7.53 -4.96
CA VAL A 29 5.92 -8.08 -4.62
C VAL A 29 4.88 -6.96 -4.49
N GLY A 30 5.26 -5.80 -3.95
CA GLY A 30 4.42 -4.62 -3.90
C GLY A 30 4.01 -4.13 -5.29
N LEU A 31 4.95 -4.09 -6.24
CA LEU A 31 4.69 -3.74 -7.64
C LEU A 31 3.69 -4.71 -8.30
N ILE A 32 3.87 -6.00 -8.08
CA ILE A 32 2.95 -7.05 -8.53
C ILE A 32 1.57 -6.82 -7.90
N ALA A 33 1.50 -6.57 -6.59
CA ALA A 33 0.25 -6.33 -5.90
C ALA A 33 -0.49 -5.10 -6.45
N LEU A 34 0.21 -3.99 -6.71
CA LEU A 34 -0.36 -2.78 -7.29
C LEU A 34 -0.90 -3.04 -8.71
N THR A 35 -0.14 -3.76 -9.54
CA THR A 35 -0.55 -4.15 -10.89
C THR A 35 -1.80 -5.04 -10.86
N LEU A 36 -1.84 -6.03 -9.96
CA LEU A 36 -3.01 -6.87 -9.75
C LEU A 36 -4.22 -6.05 -9.24
N GLY A 37 -3.98 -5.04 -8.41
CA GLY A 37 -5.01 -4.10 -7.97
C GLY A 37 -5.58 -3.29 -9.13
N TRP A 38 -4.73 -2.79 -10.02
CA TRP A 38 -5.16 -2.11 -11.25
C TRP A 38 -6.03 -3.04 -12.11
N LEU A 39 -5.61 -4.28 -12.31
CA LEU A 39 -6.36 -5.30 -13.06
C LEU A 39 -7.61 -5.80 -12.30
N ARG A 40 -7.93 -5.26 -11.15
CA ARG A 40 -9.05 -5.66 -10.27
C ARG A 40 -9.02 -7.16 -9.91
N SER A 41 -7.84 -7.73 -9.84
CA SER A 41 -7.63 -9.12 -9.48
C SER A 41 -7.66 -9.31 -7.97
N VAL A 42 -8.41 -10.30 -7.48
CA VAL A 42 -8.44 -10.68 -6.05
C VAL A 42 -7.03 -11.07 -5.56
N TRP A 43 -6.15 -11.49 -6.45
CA TRP A 43 -4.77 -11.86 -6.13
C TRP A 43 -3.89 -10.69 -5.64
N THR A 44 -4.36 -9.43 -5.78
CA THR A 44 -3.68 -8.29 -5.15
C THR A 44 -3.50 -8.48 -3.64
N TRP A 45 -4.50 -9.06 -2.96
CA TRP A 45 -4.49 -9.24 -1.51
C TRP A 45 -3.52 -10.32 -1.03
N PRO A 46 -3.51 -11.54 -1.62
CA PRO A 46 -2.45 -12.51 -1.33
C PRO A 46 -1.04 -11.97 -1.59
N ALA A 47 -0.83 -11.19 -2.66
CA ALA A 47 0.47 -10.57 -2.92
C ALA A 47 0.84 -9.55 -1.82
N GLN A 48 -0.10 -8.71 -1.36
CA GLN A 48 0.12 -7.79 -0.23
C GLN A 48 0.39 -8.55 1.08
N LEU A 49 -0.32 -9.66 1.35
CA LEU A 49 -0.06 -10.50 2.51
C LEU A 49 1.35 -11.08 2.48
N LEU A 50 1.78 -11.61 1.32
CA LEU A 50 3.13 -12.14 1.16
C LEU A 50 4.19 -11.07 1.43
N SER A 51 4.04 -9.88 0.84
CA SER A 51 4.93 -8.75 1.11
C SER A 51 4.97 -8.41 2.60
N GLY A 52 3.81 -8.31 3.24
CA GLY A 52 3.70 -8.02 4.67
C GLY A 52 4.42 -9.06 5.55
N VAL A 53 4.26 -10.35 5.26
CA VAL A 53 4.92 -11.43 6.00
C VAL A 53 6.44 -11.37 5.84
N VAL A 54 6.94 -11.14 4.62
CA VAL A 54 8.38 -10.98 4.36
C VAL A 54 8.95 -9.81 5.16
N LEU A 55 8.25 -8.65 5.15
CA LEU A 55 8.69 -7.47 5.89
C LEU A 55 8.60 -7.66 7.41
N VAL A 56 7.60 -8.39 7.93
CA VAL A 56 7.55 -8.78 9.35
C VAL A 56 8.77 -9.61 9.71
N ALA A 57 9.08 -10.63 8.91
CA ALA A 57 10.22 -11.50 9.15
C ALA A 57 11.56 -10.73 9.14
N ALA A 58 11.73 -9.84 8.15
CA ALA A 58 12.92 -9.00 8.04
C ALA A 58 13.07 -8.04 9.22
N ASN A 59 12.01 -7.31 9.58
CA ASN A 59 12.05 -6.34 10.68
C ASN A 59 12.18 -7.02 12.05
N ALA A 60 11.57 -8.18 12.25
CA ALA A 60 11.69 -8.95 13.49
C ALA A 60 13.12 -9.42 13.72
N SER A 61 13.85 -9.80 12.66
CA SER A 61 15.23 -10.27 12.76
C SER A 61 16.22 -9.18 13.21
N VAL A 62 15.87 -7.90 13.01
CA VAL A 62 16.67 -6.74 13.46
C VAL A 62 16.04 -5.99 14.64
N HIS A 63 15.08 -6.62 15.33
CA HIS A 63 14.41 -6.10 16.53
C HIS A 63 13.68 -4.75 16.34
N GLN A 64 13.16 -4.48 15.14
CA GLN A 64 12.39 -3.28 14.85
C GLN A 64 10.89 -3.46 15.18
N ALA A 65 10.55 -3.45 16.45
CA ALA A 65 9.20 -3.71 16.94
C ALA A 65 8.13 -2.77 16.37
N GLY A 66 8.44 -1.48 16.17
CA GLY A 66 7.53 -0.50 15.58
C GLY A 66 7.16 -0.85 14.13
N SER A 67 8.14 -1.27 13.31
CA SER A 67 7.92 -1.70 11.94
C SER A 67 7.11 -3.00 11.87
N VAL A 68 7.37 -3.95 12.77
CA VAL A 68 6.56 -5.17 12.90
C VAL A 68 5.11 -4.84 13.22
N GLY A 69 4.86 -3.96 14.19
CA GLY A 69 3.50 -3.54 14.56
C GLY A 69 2.74 -2.91 13.40
N LYS A 70 3.38 -2.01 12.63
CA LYS A 70 2.81 -1.43 11.41
C LYS A 70 2.41 -2.51 10.40
N GLN A 71 3.27 -3.47 10.14
CA GLN A 71 3.00 -4.53 9.18
C GLN A 71 1.87 -5.46 9.60
N LEU A 72 1.72 -5.77 10.88
CA LEU A 72 0.60 -6.57 11.37
C LEU A 72 -0.75 -5.90 11.10
N VAL A 73 -0.84 -4.57 11.25
CA VAL A 73 -2.06 -3.82 10.89
C VAL A 73 -2.31 -3.87 9.39
N VAL A 74 -1.28 -3.70 8.55
CA VAL A 74 -1.40 -3.81 7.09
C VAL A 74 -1.89 -5.21 6.68
N ILE A 75 -1.35 -6.26 7.28
CA ILE A 75 -1.79 -7.65 7.06
C ILE A 75 -3.27 -7.82 7.43
N ALA A 76 -3.71 -7.30 8.58
CA ALA A 76 -5.11 -7.38 8.99
C ALA A 76 -6.05 -6.71 7.97
N VAL A 77 -5.68 -5.51 7.47
CA VAL A 77 -6.44 -4.81 6.43
C VAL A 77 -6.42 -5.58 5.11
N ALA A 78 -5.31 -6.22 4.75
CA ALA A 78 -5.22 -7.03 3.54
C ALA A 78 -6.13 -8.27 3.61
N VAL A 79 -6.19 -8.96 4.75
CA VAL A 79 -7.13 -10.07 4.96
C VAL A 79 -8.59 -9.61 4.82
N TRP A 80 -8.92 -8.47 5.42
CA TRP A 80 -10.27 -7.90 5.29
C TRP A 80 -10.58 -7.52 3.84
N GLY A 81 -9.68 -6.86 3.12
CA GLY A 81 -9.81 -6.52 1.71
C GLY A 81 -10.00 -7.75 0.82
N TRP A 82 -9.25 -8.82 1.09
CA TRP A 82 -9.40 -10.10 0.39
C TRP A 82 -10.83 -10.67 0.56
N GLN A 83 -11.33 -10.67 1.80
CA GLN A 83 -12.69 -11.13 2.07
C GLN A 83 -13.73 -10.27 1.32
N GLN A 84 -13.58 -8.95 1.33
CA GLN A 84 -14.48 -8.03 0.63
C GLN A 84 -14.51 -8.28 -0.87
N TRP A 85 -13.35 -8.39 -1.50
CA TRP A 85 -13.26 -8.62 -2.94
C TRP A 85 -13.74 -10.03 -3.35
N THR A 86 -13.45 -11.03 -2.54
CA THR A 86 -13.94 -12.40 -2.79
C THR A 86 -15.48 -12.46 -2.71
N ARG A 87 -16.07 -11.79 -1.74
CA ARG A 87 -17.54 -11.68 -1.61
C ARG A 87 -18.14 -10.89 -2.77
N GLY A 88 -17.57 -9.72 -3.08
CA GLY A 88 -18.02 -8.88 -4.18
C GLY A 88 -17.99 -9.60 -5.53
N LYS A 89 -16.89 -10.31 -5.82
CA LYS A 89 -16.73 -11.10 -7.03
C LYS A 89 -17.76 -12.22 -7.17
N ARG A 90 -18.14 -12.86 -6.05
CA ARG A 90 -19.18 -13.91 -6.04
C ARG A 90 -20.58 -13.38 -6.27
N GLN A 91 -20.84 -12.12 -5.90
CA GLN A 91 -22.13 -11.46 -6.05
C GLN A 91 -22.31 -10.78 -7.42
N ALA A 92 -21.22 -10.43 -8.08
CA ALA A 92 -21.24 -9.82 -9.39
C ALA A 92 -21.56 -10.85 -10.48
N GLN A 93 -22.49 -10.54 -11.37
CA GLN A 93 -22.88 -11.41 -12.50
C GLN A 93 -21.72 -11.65 -13.49
N ASP A 94 -20.87 -10.65 -13.69
CA ASP A 94 -19.69 -10.71 -14.57
C ASP A 94 -18.40 -11.14 -13.83
N GLY A 95 -18.50 -11.44 -12.53
CA GLY A 95 -17.36 -11.81 -11.69
C GLY A 95 -16.30 -10.72 -11.55
N SER A 96 -16.61 -9.47 -11.89
CA SER A 96 -15.71 -8.33 -11.78
C SER A 96 -15.87 -7.60 -10.43
N ILE A 97 -14.84 -6.84 -10.03
CA ILE A 97 -14.93 -5.96 -8.87
C ILE A 97 -15.53 -4.63 -9.32
N ALA A 98 -16.64 -4.24 -8.70
CA ALA A 98 -17.27 -2.95 -8.98
C ALA A 98 -16.35 -1.79 -8.56
N VAL A 99 -16.17 -0.83 -9.46
CA VAL A 99 -15.38 0.38 -9.25
C VAL A 99 -16.31 1.57 -9.24
N ARG A 100 -16.17 2.44 -8.24
CA ARG A 100 -16.97 3.65 -8.12
C ARG A 100 -16.21 4.78 -7.44
N PHE A 101 -16.71 5.98 -7.56
CA PHE A 101 -16.27 7.09 -6.72
C PHE A 101 -16.89 7.00 -5.32
N ALA A 102 -16.13 7.46 -4.34
CA ALA A 102 -16.61 7.60 -2.97
C ALA A 102 -17.71 8.68 -2.87
N THR A 103 -18.69 8.44 -2.03
CA THR A 103 -19.65 9.47 -1.61
C THR A 103 -18.95 10.56 -0.77
N TRP A 104 -19.57 11.73 -0.61
CA TRP A 104 -19.02 12.80 0.21
C TRP A 104 -18.78 12.38 1.67
N ARG A 105 -19.64 11.53 2.20
CA ARG A 105 -19.46 10.96 3.56
C ARG A 105 -18.24 10.04 3.62
N GLU A 106 -18.07 9.16 2.63
CA GLU A 106 -16.91 8.27 2.55
C GLU A 106 -15.61 9.07 2.38
N ARG A 107 -15.60 10.12 1.54
CA ARG A 107 -14.44 11.03 1.42
C ARG A 107 -14.12 11.71 2.75
N GLY A 108 -15.13 12.18 3.46
CA GLY A 108 -14.95 12.74 4.79
C GLY A 108 -14.35 11.72 5.78
N CYS A 109 -14.82 10.47 5.76
CA CYS A 109 -14.25 9.40 6.58
C CYS A 109 -12.81 9.05 6.20
N LEU A 110 -12.48 9.00 4.90
CA LEU A 110 -11.11 8.73 4.43
C LEU A 110 -10.15 9.85 4.84
N LEU A 111 -10.54 11.11 4.62
CA LEU A 111 -9.74 12.27 5.03
C LEU A 111 -9.59 12.36 6.55
N GLY A 112 -10.71 12.22 7.28
CA GLY A 112 -10.70 12.19 8.74
C GLY A 112 -9.83 11.06 9.29
N GLY A 113 -9.93 9.88 8.69
CA GLY A 113 -9.10 8.72 9.04
C GLY A 113 -7.61 8.97 8.77
N ALA A 114 -7.26 9.60 7.64
CA ALA A 114 -5.89 9.98 7.34
C ALA A 114 -5.33 10.99 8.36
N VAL A 115 -6.08 12.06 8.64
CA VAL A 115 -5.65 13.11 9.59
C VAL A 115 -5.55 12.56 11.01
N LEU A 116 -6.62 11.95 11.51
CA LEU A 116 -6.65 11.41 12.88
C LEU A 116 -5.65 10.27 13.07
N GLY A 117 -5.51 9.40 12.07
CA GLY A 117 -4.51 8.33 12.07
C GLY A 117 -3.09 8.89 12.11
N THR A 118 -2.80 9.91 11.30
CA THR A 118 -1.48 10.57 11.29
C THR A 118 -1.20 11.23 12.65
N LEU A 119 -2.17 11.93 13.23
CA LEU A 119 -2.01 12.59 14.54
C LEU A 119 -1.81 11.57 15.66
N ALA A 120 -2.62 10.51 15.70
CA ALA A 120 -2.53 9.48 16.72
C ALA A 120 -1.20 8.72 16.64
N VAL A 121 -0.82 8.26 15.44
CA VAL A 121 0.43 7.50 15.23
C VAL A 121 1.65 8.40 15.37
N GLY A 122 1.61 9.64 14.87
CA GLY A 122 2.68 10.61 15.01
C GLY A 122 2.91 11.00 16.46
N GLY A 123 1.84 11.19 17.24
CA GLY A 123 1.91 11.39 18.68
C GLY A 123 2.54 10.20 19.41
N LEU A 124 2.14 8.96 19.03
CA LEU A 124 2.73 7.73 19.57
C LEU A 124 4.24 7.64 19.25
N PHE A 125 4.64 7.88 18.02
CA PHE A 125 6.05 7.82 17.61
C PHE A 125 6.88 8.93 18.25
N THR A 126 6.29 10.10 18.50
CA THR A 126 6.94 11.19 19.23
C THR A 126 7.13 10.83 20.71
N ALA A 127 6.13 10.17 21.32
CA ALA A 127 6.21 9.71 22.71
C ALA A 127 7.21 8.56 22.88
N PHE A 128 7.41 7.74 21.83
CA PHE A 128 8.33 6.59 21.83
C PHE A 128 9.32 6.69 20.66
N PRO A 129 10.39 7.51 20.77
CA PRO A 129 11.33 7.78 19.67
C PRO A 129 12.05 6.54 19.13
N SER A 130 12.10 5.44 19.89
CA SER A 130 12.64 4.16 19.42
C SER A 130 11.84 3.50 18.30
N LEU A 131 10.59 3.94 18.05
CA LEU A 131 9.71 3.36 17.04
C LEU A 131 9.90 3.95 15.65
N SER A 132 10.42 5.18 15.55
CA SER A 132 10.59 5.88 14.28
C SER A 132 11.62 7.00 14.39
N TRP A 133 12.48 7.12 13.38
CA TRP A 133 13.45 8.23 13.25
C TRP A 133 12.81 9.48 12.64
N SER A 134 11.67 9.35 11.96
CA SER A 134 10.90 10.46 11.36
C SER A 134 9.41 10.34 11.72
N PRO A 135 9.03 10.63 12.98
CA PRO A 135 7.72 10.29 13.54
C PRO A 135 6.54 10.72 12.68
N TRP A 136 6.53 11.97 12.22
CA TRP A 136 5.40 12.52 11.48
C TRP A 136 5.32 12.04 10.03
N ALA A 137 6.46 11.90 9.34
CA ALA A 137 6.50 11.37 7.99
C ALA A 137 6.11 9.89 7.96
N ASP A 138 6.64 9.09 8.88
CA ASP A 138 6.29 7.68 9.01
C ASP A 138 4.83 7.47 9.39
N ALA A 139 4.28 8.30 10.27
CA ALA A 139 2.87 8.26 10.65
C ALA A 139 1.96 8.62 9.48
N TYR A 140 2.32 9.65 8.71
CA TYR A 140 1.60 10.04 7.49
C TYR A 140 1.58 8.92 6.45
N ILE A 141 2.75 8.34 6.15
CA ILE A 141 2.87 7.24 5.19
C ILE A 141 2.04 6.04 5.66
N PHE A 142 2.11 5.69 6.94
CA PHE A 142 1.37 4.57 7.51
C PHE A 142 -0.15 4.79 7.46
N ALA A 143 -0.63 5.95 7.95
CA ALA A 143 -2.06 6.28 7.93
C ALA A 143 -2.59 6.38 6.49
N GLY A 144 -1.83 7.00 5.58
CA GLY A 144 -2.16 7.09 4.16
C GLY A 144 -2.24 5.72 3.50
N THR A 145 -1.31 4.82 3.80
CA THR A 145 -1.33 3.42 3.32
C THR A 145 -2.61 2.70 3.77
N LEU A 146 -2.97 2.81 5.05
CA LEU A 146 -4.21 2.20 5.56
C LEU A 146 -5.45 2.76 4.87
N VAL A 147 -5.52 4.07 4.69
CA VAL A 147 -6.64 4.73 3.99
C VAL A 147 -6.70 4.26 2.53
N ALA A 148 -5.55 4.18 1.84
CA ALA A 148 -5.49 3.67 0.47
C ALA A 148 -6.00 2.22 0.39
N MET A 149 -5.53 1.33 1.28
CA MET A 149 -5.97 -0.06 1.31
C MET A 149 -7.46 -0.21 1.64
N LEU A 150 -7.99 0.58 2.57
CA LEU A 150 -9.42 0.59 2.91
C LEU A 150 -10.28 1.07 1.72
N ALA A 151 -9.83 2.11 1.02
CA ALA A 151 -10.49 2.60 -0.19
C ALA A 151 -10.44 1.56 -1.32
N GLN A 152 -9.28 0.92 -1.53
CA GLN A 152 -9.10 -0.18 -2.48
C GLN A 152 -10.04 -1.36 -2.17
N ALA A 153 -10.13 -1.77 -0.91
CA ALA A 153 -10.99 -2.88 -0.48
C ALA A 153 -12.48 -2.61 -0.78
N ARG A 154 -12.89 -1.35 -0.83
CA ARG A 154 -14.24 -0.91 -1.20
C ARG A 154 -14.41 -0.63 -2.69
N GLY A 155 -13.40 -0.82 -3.51
CA GLY A 155 -13.42 -0.52 -4.94
C GLY A 155 -13.53 0.98 -5.27
N LEU A 156 -13.03 1.86 -4.39
CA LEU A 156 -13.12 3.30 -4.57
C LEU A 156 -11.95 3.82 -5.41
N VAL A 157 -12.24 4.68 -6.39
CA VAL A 157 -11.22 5.32 -7.23
C VAL A 157 -10.25 6.17 -6.40
N GLU A 158 -10.72 6.70 -5.27
CA GLU A 158 -9.95 7.51 -4.33
C GLU A 158 -8.71 6.82 -3.77
N PHE A 159 -8.61 5.49 -3.82
CA PHE A 159 -7.40 4.81 -3.36
C PHE A 159 -6.15 5.20 -4.16
N TRP A 160 -6.31 5.52 -5.45
CA TRP A 160 -5.22 6.00 -6.29
C TRP A 160 -4.70 7.36 -5.84
N PHE A 161 -5.61 8.28 -5.48
CA PHE A 161 -5.23 9.58 -4.92
C PHE A 161 -4.52 9.42 -3.56
N ALA A 162 -4.98 8.50 -2.73
CA ALA A 162 -4.32 8.21 -1.45
C ALA A 162 -2.88 7.72 -1.66
N TRP A 163 -2.63 6.84 -2.63
CA TRP A 163 -1.28 6.40 -2.99
C TRP A 163 -0.41 7.54 -3.50
N LEU A 164 -0.93 8.40 -4.41
CA LEU A 164 -0.18 9.58 -4.87
C LEU A 164 0.23 10.50 -3.71
N LEU A 165 -0.66 10.70 -2.74
CA LEU A 165 -0.36 11.52 -1.56
C LEU A 165 0.70 10.86 -0.66
N VAL A 166 0.67 9.54 -0.51
CA VAL A 166 1.71 8.79 0.21
C VAL A 166 3.05 8.91 -0.50
N ASP A 167 3.07 8.73 -1.83
CA ASP A 167 4.29 8.81 -2.64
C ASP A 167 4.90 10.20 -2.62
N LEU A 168 4.08 11.27 -2.56
CA LEU A 168 4.55 12.66 -2.48
C LEU A 168 5.45 12.92 -1.27
N VAL A 169 5.24 12.22 -0.17
CA VAL A 169 6.10 12.28 1.03
C VAL A 169 7.13 11.16 1.02
N GLY A 170 6.74 9.96 0.62
CA GLY A 170 7.61 8.78 0.63
C GLY A 170 8.80 8.89 -0.32
N VAL A 171 8.61 9.42 -1.54
CA VAL A 171 9.68 9.59 -2.53
C VAL A 171 10.79 10.52 -2.01
N PRO A 172 10.50 11.77 -1.61
CA PRO A 172 11.54 12.66 -1.07
C PRO A 172 12.19 12.11 0.19
N LEU A 173 11.44 11.42 1.05
CA LEU A 173 11.97 10.83 2.27
C LEU A 173 13.01 9.74 1.95
N ASN A 174 12.72 8.85 0.99
CA ASN A 174 13.66 7.81 0.57
C ASN A 174 14.95 8.40 -0.01
N PHE A 175 14.86 9.42 -0.87
CA PHE A 175 16.05 10.09 -1.41
C PHE A 175 16.88 10.77 -0.30
N ARG A 176 16.24 11.44 0.67
CA ARG A 176 16.92 12.05 1.81
C ARG A 176 17.58 11.03 2.74
N SER A 177 17.01 9.83 2.81
CA SER A 177 17.57 8.71 3.58
C SER A 177 18.72 8.00 2.86
N GLY A 178 19.14 8.48 1.68
CA GLY A 178 20.18 7.85 0.88
C GLY A 178 19.70 6.59 0.13
N LEU A 179 18.40 6.29 0.09
CA LEU A 179 17.81 5.13 -0.58
C LEU A 179 17.43 5.48 -2.03
N ALA A 180 18.41 5.84 -2.86
CA ALA A 180 18.15 6.27 -4.24
C ALA A 180 17.50 5.19 -5.10
N PHE A 181 17.84 3.91 -4.88
CA PHE A 181 17.20 2.80 -5.58
C PHE A 181 15.70 2.70 -5.23
N SER A 182 15.36 2.73 -3.94
CA SER A 182 13.98 2.76 -3.49
C SER A 182 13.24 3.99 -4.04
N GLY A 183 13.90 5.15 -4.09
CA GLY A 183 13.36 6.35 -4.72
C GLY A 183 13.01 6.15 -6.20
N LEU A 184 13.86 5.47 -6.98
CA LEU A 184 13.58 5.14 -8.39
C LEU A 184 12.41 4.17 -8.53
N ILE A 185 12.33 3.15 -7.67
CA ILE A 185 11.19 2.21 -7.64
C ILE A 185 9.89 2.97 -7.34
N TYR A 186 9.89 3.94 -6.41
CA TYR A 186 8.71 4.76 -6.13
C TYR A 186 8.28 5.62 -7.33
N ILE A 187 9.20 6.06 -8.20
CA ILE A 187 8.83 6.72 -9.46
C ILE A 187 8.05 5.75 -10.38
N VAL A 188 8.48 4.49 -10.46
CA VAL A 188 7.75 3.45 -11.21
C VAL A 188 6.37 3.20 -10.59
N TYR A 189 6.27 3.14 -9.25
CA TYR A 189 4.97 3.10 -8.55
C TYR A 189 4.10 4.28 -8.93
N GLY A 190 4.62 5.50 -8.89
CA GLY A 190 3.90 6.72 -9.26
C GLY A 190 3.35 6.68 -10.69
N ALA A 191 4.14 6.19 -11.66
CA ALA A 191 3.69 6.02 -13.03
C ALA A 191 2.54 5.00 -13.14
N LEU A 192 2.64 3.85 -12.44
CA LEU A 192 1.58 2.85 -12.40
C LEU A 192 0.32 3.37 -11.71
N VAL A 193 0.47 4.16 -10.63
CA VAL A 193 -0.65 4.79 -9.93
C VAL A 193 -1.40 5.74 -10.86
N LEU A 194 -0.70 6.59 -11.62
CA LEU A 194 -1.31 7.50 -12.59
C LEU A 194 -2.05 6.74 -13.69
N TRP A 195 -1.46 5.67 -14.20
CA TRP A 195 -2.08 4.86 -15.25
C TRP A 195 -3.32 4.11 -14.73
N GLY A 196 -3.20 3.45 -13.58
CA GLY A 196 -4.31 2.75 -12.93
C GLY A 196 -5.45 3.70 -12.55
N MET A 197 -5.13 4.90 -12.04
CA MET A 197 -6.10 5.95 -11.74
C MET A 197 -6.89 6.36 -12.99
N ARG A 198 -6.21 6.58 -14.11
CA ARG A 198 -6.85 6.91 -15.38
C ARG A 198 -7.82 5.81 -15.83
N ASP A 199 -7.39 4.55 -15.77
CA ASP A 199 -8.21 3.41 -16.19
C ASP A 199 -9.46 3.24 -15.30
N TRP A 200 -9.29 3.29 -13.98
CA TRP A 200 -10.41 3.21 -13.04
C TRP A 200 -11.36 4.39 -13.14
N TRP A 201 -10.84 5.60 -13.39
CA TRP A 201 -11.64 6.79 -13.62
C TRP A 201 -12.52 6.63 -14.87
N LEU A 202 -11.97 6.17 -15.98
CA LEU A 202 -12.72 5.94 -17.21
C LEU A 202 -13.81 4.89 -17.00
N ARG A 203 -13.49 3.77 -16.37
CA ARG A 203 -14.44 2.68 -16.08
C ARG A 203 -15.56 3.11 -15.12
N SER A 204 -15.29 3.96 -14.16
CA SER A 204 -16.31 4.45 -13.23
C SER A 204 -17.33 5.41 -13.85
N ARG A 205 -17.02 5.94 -15.05
CA ARG A 205 -17.90 6.84 -15.82
C ARG A 205 -18.71 6.15 -16.91
N THR A 206 -18.35 4.93 -17.28
CA THR A 206 -19.10 4.13 -18.24
C THR A 206 -20.29 3.50 -17.48
N PRO A 207 -21.54 3.97 -17.68
CA PRO A 207 -22.71 3.28 -17.14
C PRO A 207 -22.72 1.87 -17.73
N ALA A 208 -23.24 0.90 -17.00
CA ALA A 208 -23.55 -0.42 -17.52
C ALA A 208 -24.65 -0.28 -18.59
N LEU A 209 -24.28 0.07 -19.83
CA LEU A 209 -25.19 0.17 -20.98
C LEU A 209 -25.60 -1.22 -21.52
N GLU A 210 -25.20 -2.31 -20.87
CA GLU A 210 -25.50 -3.68 -21.32
C GLU A 210 -26.81 -4.25 -20.75
N GLY A 211 -27.61 -3.45 -20.03
CA GLY A 211 -28.93 -3.88 -19.52
C GLY A 211 -30.14 -3.32 -20.27
N ALA A 212 -29.98 -2.61 -21.40
CA ALA A 212 -31.05 -1.91 -22.09
C ALA A 212 -31.43 -2.51 -23.46
N THR A 213 -30.92 -3.69 -23.79
CA THR A 213 -31.34 -4.43 -25.01
C THR A 213 -31.59 -5.90 -24.68
N ALA A 214 -32.65 -6.16 -23.95
CA ALA A 214 -33.31 -7.45 -23.88
C ALA A 214 -34.82 -7.22 -23.62
#